data_158cf82657defa92560942ca985d8fce
#
_entry.id   158cf82657defa92560942ca985d8fce
#
_cell.length_a   1.000
_cell.length_b   1.000
_cell.length_c   1.000
_cell.angle_alpha   90.00
_cell.angle_beta   90.00
_cell.angle_gamma   90.00
#
_symmetry.space_group_name_H-M   'P 1'
#
loop_
_entity.id
_entity.type
_entity.pdbx_description
1 polymer ?
#
loop_
_entity_poly.entity_id
_entity_poly.type
_entity_poly.pdbx_seq_one_letter_code
_entity_poly.pdbx_strand_id
1 'polypeptide(L)'
;MSEPTEEEARTFMEEFEELIDDIDAFGIFSHNTMLSLPMFIPGFGIGWGFFSAWSTGFGFAAIMLMTPEFAQLGAGNPLFSLVTLYATPFGLMELTAYSMATSRSYILIWMIIKKINLRKAIRGTAIEIGILVGLLLAGGIIEDEMIKMAEEQGFDFG
;
A
#
# COMPACT_ATOMS: atom_id res chain seq x y z
N MET A 1 12.77 3.53 -13.93
CA MET A 1 13.01 3.58 -12.48
C MET A 1 14.46 3.22 -12.30
N SER A 2 15.25 4.02 -11.59
CA SER A 2 16.59 3.63 -11.18
C SER A 2 16.45 2.53 -10.13
N GLU A 3 17.18 1.44 -10.29
CA GLU A 3 17.29 0.41 -9.27
C GLU A 3 17.95 1.01 -8.02
N PRO A 4 17.53 0.62 -6.79
CA PRO A 4 18.15 1.08 -5.57
C PRO A 4 19.62 0.66 -5.53
N THR A 5 20.48 1.52 -5.00
CA THR A 5 21.87 1.15 -4.66
C THR A 5 21.86 0.21 -3.44
N GLU A 6 22.95 -0.56 -3.24
CA GLU A 6 23.06 -1.44 -2.07
C GLU A 6 22.93 -0.67 -0.73
N GLU A 7 23.44 0.57 -0.67
CA GLU A 7 23.34 1.42 0.53
C GLU A 7 21.91 1.88 0.78
N GLU A 8 21.19 2.32 -0.26
CA GLU A 8 19.78 2.71 -0.17
C GLU A 8 18.89 1.51 0.19
N ALA A 9 19.15 0.34 -0.38
CA ALA A 9 18.44 -0.89 -0.07
C ALA A 9 18.66 -1.32 1.39
N ARG A 10 19.89 -1.24 1.90
CA ARG A 10 20.20 -1.57 3.28
C ARG A 10 19.53 -0.62 4.27
N THR A 11 19.62 0.69 4.03
CA THR A 11 18.94 1.68 4.87
C THR A 11 17.44 1.45 4.89
N PHE A 12 16.85 1.17 3.74
CA PHE A 12 15.43 0.85 3.65
C PHE A 12 15.08 -0.41 4.45
N MET A 13 15.89 -1.47 4.36
CA MET A 13 15.65 -2.71 5.12
C MET A 13 15.73 -2.51 6.62
N GLU A 14 16.72 -1.75 7.12
CA GLU A 14 16.86 -1.42 8.54
C GLU A 14 15.60 -0.66 9.06
N GLU A 15 15.11 0.33 8.30
CA GLU A 15 13.88 1.07 8.64
C GLU A 15 12.63 0.19 8.52
N PHE A 16 12.60 -0.72 7.54
CA PHE A 16 11.47 -1.60 7.30
C PHE A 16 11.36 -2.68 8.38
N GLU A 17 12.46 -3.32 8.78
CA GLU A 17 12.50 -4.29 9.88
C GLU A 17 12.01 -3.68 11.19
N GLU A 18 12.43 -2.46 11.52
CA GLU A 18 11.94 -1.75 12.71
C GLU A 18 10.42 -1.46 12.66
N LEU A 19 9.87 -1.29 11.44
CA LEU A 19 8.46 -0.99 11.23
C LEU A 19 7.57 -2.24 11.31
N ILE A 20 8.08 -3.42 10.91
CA ILE A 20 7.31 -4.67 10.85
C ILE A 20 7.53 -5.57 12.06
N ASP A 21 8.51 -5.27 12.90
CA ASP A 21 8.75 -6.01 14.13
C ASP A 21 7.48 -5.97 15.02
N ASP A 22 6.90 -7.13 15.30
CA ASP A 22 5.64 -7.30 16.03
C ASP A 22 4.38 -6.63 15.40
N ILE A 23 4.34 -6.41 14.08
CA ILE A 23 3.16 -5.83 13.43
C ILE A 23 1.99 -6.82 13.41
N ASP A 24 0.87 -6.44 14.03
CA ASP A 24 -0.39 -7.19 14.02
C ASP A 24 -1.40 -6.65 12.99
N ALA A 25 -2.55 -7.30 12.87
CA ALA A 25 -3.64 -6.86 11.98
C ALA A 25 -4.03 -5.39 12.17
N PHE A 26 -3.96 -4.87 13.41
CA PHE A 26 -4.28 -3.48 13.68
C PHE A 26 -3.15 -2.54 13.25
N GLY A 27 -1.90 -2.96 13.38
CA GLY A 27 -0.74 -2.23 12.88
C GLY A 27 -0.79 -2.10 11.35
N ILE A 28 -1.03 -3.20 10.63
CA ILE A 28 -1.22 -3.22 9.16
C ILE A 28 -2.37 -2.29 8.75
N PHE A 29 -3.53 -2.43 9.37
CA PHE A 29 -4.69 -1.57 9.11
C PHE A 29 -4.39 -0.09 9.35
N SER A 30 -3.72 0.24 10.46
CA SER A 30 -3.39 1.63 10.82
C SER A 30 -2.43 2.24 9.81
N HIS A 31 -1.38 1.51 9.43
CA HIS A 31 -0.41 1.94 8.43
C HIS A 31 -1.09 2.24 7.10
N ASN A 32 -1.84 1.30 6.57
CA ASN A 32 -2.53 1.44 5.28
C ASN A 32 -3.59 2.55 5.30
N THR A 33 -4.28 2.74 6.44
CA THR A 33 -5.23 3.85 6.62
C THR A 33 -4.51 5.20 6.63
N MET A 34 -3.39 5.32 7.33
CA MET A 34 -2.60 6.57 7.38
C MET A 34 -2.03 6.92 6.00
N LEU A 35 -1.64 5.95 5.19
CA LEU A 35 -1.22 6.18 3.80
C LEU A 35 -2.37 6.60 2.89
N SER A 36 -3.55 6.03 3.05
CA SER A 36 -4.67 6.22 2.13
C SER A 36 -5.49 7.49 2.39
N LEU A 37 -5.62 7.94 3.65
CA LEU A 37 -6.42 9.12 3.96
C LEU A 37 -5.95 10.41 3.27
N PRO A 38 -4.63 10.72 3.18
CA PRO A 38 -4.14 11.87 2.43
C PRO A 38 -4.49 11.82 0.94
N MET A 39 -4.76 10.61 0.39
CA MET A 39 -5.15 10.45 -1.01
C MET A 39 -6.51 11.08 -1.32
N PHE A 40 -7.35 11.38 -0.32
CA PHE A 40 -8.61 12.10 -0.51
C PHE A 40 -8.44 13.61 -0.65
N ILE A 41 -7.27 14.17 -0.32
CA ILE A 41 -7.04 15.61 -0.40
C ILE A 41 -7.06 16.06 -1.87
N PRO A 42 -7.92 17.05 -2.25
CA PRO A 42 -8.09 17.44 -3.64
C PRO A 42 -6.78 17.83 -4.31
N GLY A 43 -6.43 17.14 -5.38
CA GLY A 43 -5.20 17.35 -6.16
C GLY A 43 -3.94 16.76 -5.52
N PHE A 44 -3.71 16.96 -4.22
CA PHE A 44 -2.58 16.37 -3.49
C PHE A 44 -2.62 14.84 -3.53
N GLY A 45 -3.80 14.26 -3.33
CA GLY A 45 -3.98 12.81 -3.28
C GLY A 45 -3.56 12.09 -4.56
N ILE A 46 -3.58 12.75 -5.71
CA ILE A 46 -3.08 12.17 -6.97
C ILE A 46 -1.56 11.97 -6.86
N GLY A 47 -0.83 13.04 -6.51
CA GLY A 47 0.64 12.97 -6.36
C GLY A 47 1.06 12.00 -5.25
N TRP A 48 0.33 12.00 -4.13
CA TRP A 48 0.56 11.10 -3.01
C TRP A 48 0.33 9.63 -3.38
N GLY A 49 -0.73 9.33 -4.16
CA GLY A 49 -1.00 7.97 -4.66
C GLY A 49 0.12 7.46 -5.58
N PHE A 50 0.63 8.31 -6.48
CA PHE A 50 1.79 7.96 -7.31
C PHE A 50 3.06 7.78 -6.49
N PHE A 51 3.29 8.63 -5.50
CA PHE A 51 4.43 8.48 -4.58
C PHE A 51 4.35 7.17 -3.79
N SER A 52 3.19 6.82 -3.22
CA SER A 52 2.97 5.55 -2.54
C SER A 52 3.25 4.35 -3.45
N ALA A 53 2.72 4.36 -4.69
CA ALA A 53 2.97 3.28 -5.64
C ALA A 53 4.45 3.17 -6.02
N TRP A 54 5.13 4.30 -6.19
CA TRP A 54 6.58 4.32 -6.43
C TRP A 54 7.36 3.78 -5.24
N SER A 55 7.01 4.21 -4.02
CA SER A 55 7.66 3.77 -2.77
C SER A 55 7.51 2.26 -2.55
N THR A 56 6.32 1.71 -2.80
CA THR A 56 6.07 0.26 -2.74
C THR A 56 6.95 -0.48 -3.76
N GLY A 57 7.03 0.00 -4.99
CA GLY A 57 7.89 -0.61 -6.02
C GLY A 57 9.38 -0.52 -5.68
N PHE A 58 9.82 0.58 -5.07
CA PHE A 58 11.18 0.75 -4.59
C PHE A 58 11.48 -0.22 -3.44
N GLY A 59 10.59 -0.32 -2.45
CA GLY A 59 10.73 -1.25 -1.34
C GLY A 59 10.84 -2.71 -1.79
N PHE A 60 9.99 -3.13 -2.73
CA PHE A 60 10.10 -4.46 -3.33
C PHE A 60 11.45 -4.71 -4.02
N ALA A 61 11.95 -3.73 -4.76
CA ALA A 61 13.26 -3.85 -5.41
C ALA A 61 14.38 -3.94 -4.37
N ALA A 62 14.30 -3.20 -3.26
CA ALA A 62 15.26 -3.26 -2.16
C ALA A 62 15.25 -4.64 -1.47
N ILE A 63 14.07 -5.16 -1.12
CA ILE A 63 13.91 -6.50 -0.53
C ILE A 63 14.52 -7.57 -1.44
N MET A 64 14.22 -7.54 -2.73
CA MET A 64 14.78 -8.51 -3.68
C MET A 64 16.30 -8.42 -3.83
N LEU A 65 16.87 -7.23 -3.67
CA LEU A 65 18.31 -7.02 -3.74
C LEU A 65 19.01 -7.60 -2.49
N MET A 66 18.39 -7.46 -1.32
CA MET A 66 18.97 -7.84 -0.02
C MET A 66 18.64 -9.28 0.39
N THR A 67 17.55 -9.86 -0.13
CA THR A 67 17.10 -11.22 0.22
C THR A 67 17.07 -12.13 -1.01
N PRO A 68 18.18 -12.87 -1.28
CA PRO A 68 18.30 -13.72 -2.47
C PRO A 68 17.24 -14.83 -2.56
N GLU A 69 16.72 -15.32 -1.42
CA GLU A 69 15.64 -16.31 -1.35
C GLU A 69 14.34 -15.71 -1.92
N PHE A 70 14.03 -14.48 -1.58
CA PHE A 70 12.87 -13.75 -2.09
C PHE A 70 13.00 -13.48 -3.59
N ALA A 71 14.21 -13.15 -4.05
CA ALA A 71 14.50 -12.97 -5.46
C ALA A 71 14.23 -14.26 -6.27
N GLN A 72 14.50 -15.45 -5.71
CA GLN A 72 14.23 -16.73 -6.37
C GLN A 72 12.71 -17.01 -6.46
N LEU A 73 11.92 -16.70 -5.44
CA LEU A 73 10.46 -16.82 -5.46
C LEU A 73 9.81 -15.93 -6.53
N GLY A 74 10.35 -14.73 -6.73
CA GLY A 74 9.92 -13.78 -7.74
C GLY A 74 10.50 -14.02 -9.15
N ALA A 75 11.17 -15.15 -9.40
CA ALA A 75 11.89 -15.44 -10.64
C ALA A 75 12.89 -14.33 -11.03
N GLY A 76 13.43 -13.60 -10.06
CA GLY A 76 14.36 -12.49 -10.26
C GLY A 76 13.74 -11.24 -10.89
N ASN A 77 12.41 -11.15 -10.96
CA ASN A 77 11.69 -10.03 -11.56
C ASN A 77 10.82 -9.30 -10.51
N PRO A 78 11.19 -8.07 -10.08
CA PRO A 78 10.43 -7.29 -9.11
C PRO A 78 8.97 -7.06 -9.52
N LEU A 79 8.72 -6.91 -10.83
CA LEU A 79 7.37 -6.71 -11.34
C LEU A 79 6.49 -7.95 -11.14
N PHE A 80 7.05 -9.16 -11.28
CA PHE A 80 6.32 -10.39 -11.06
C PHE A 80 5.93 -10.53 -9.59
N SER A 81 6.84 -10.27 -8.67
CA SER A 81 6.57 -10.29 -7.23
C SER A 81 5.49 -9.27 -6.83
N LEU A 82 5.57 -8.06 -7.39
CA LEU A 82 4.59 -7.01 -7.16
C LEU A 82 3.18 -7.41 -7.68
N VAL A 83 3.10 -7.98 -8.88
CA VAL A 83 1.84 -8.46 -9.45
C VAL A 83 1.26 -9.59 -8.61
N THR A 84 2.09 -10.50 -8.13
CA THR A 84 1.67 -11.62 -7.27
C THR A 84 1.12 -11.10 -5.94
N LEU A 85 1.78 -10.12 -5.30
CA LEU A 85 1.30 -9.49 -4.08
C LEU A 85 -0.07 -8.85 -4.29
N TYR A 86 -0.21 -8.00 -5.31
CA TYR A 86 -1.49 -7.34 -5.58
C TYR A 86 -2.58 -8.28 -6.10
N ALA A 87 -2.25 -9.49 -6.54
CA ALA A 87 -3.22 -10.53 -6.86
C ALA A 87 -3.76 -11.28 -5.64
N THR A 88 -3.17 -11.08 -4.44
CA THR A 88 -3.71 -11.61 -3.19
C THR A 88 -5.03 -10.92 -2.82
N PRO A 89 -5.90 -11.57 -2.02
CA PRO A 89 -7.14 -10.93 -1.57
C PRO A 89 -6.92 -9.60 -0.84
N PHE A 90 -5.93 -9.52 0.06
CA PHE A 90 -5.61 -8.29 0.78
C PHE A 90 -5.00 -7.23 -0.15
N GLY A 91 -4.09 -7.59 -1.05
CA GLY A 91 -3.51 -6.67 -2.01
C GLY A 91 -4.55 -6.06 -2.96
N LEU A 92 -5.56 -6.85 -3.40
CA LEU A 92 -6.69 -6.34 -4.19
C LEU A 92 -7.55 -5.36 -3.39
N MET A 93 -7.76 -5.61 -2.09
CA MET A 93 -8.52 -4.70 -1.21
C MET A 93 -7.80 -3.38 -1.04
N GLU A 94 -6.48 -3.39 -0.80
CA GLU A 94 -5.64 -2.20 -0.71
C GLU A 94 -5.61 -1.41 -2.00
N LEU A 95 -5.34 -2.07 -3.13
CA LEU A 95 -5.31 -1.42 -4.44
C LEU A 95 -6.65 -0.77 -4.78
N THR A 96 -7.76 -1.43 -4.43
CA THR A 96 -9.11 -0.87 -4.59
C THR A 96 -9.31 0.36 -3.73
N ALA A 97 -8.90 0.30 -2.45
CA ALA A 97 -9.00 1.41 -1.50
C ALA A 97 -8.20 2.64 -1.98
N TYR A 98 -6.94 2.45 -2.37
CA TYR A 98 -6.06 3.52 -2.84
C TYR A 98 -6.53 4.11 -4.18
N SER A 99 -6.99 3.27 -5.11
CA SER A 99 -7.55 3.72 -6.39
C SER A 99 -8.80 4.57 -6.20
N MET A 100 -9.67 4.18 -5.28
CA MET A 100 -10.89 4.92 -4.94
C MET A 100 -10.56 6.28 -4.32
N ALA A 101 -9.63 6.32 -3.35
CA ALA A 101 -9.20 7.56 -2.71
C ALA A 101 -8.55 8.54 -3.69
N THR A 102 -7.63 8.06 -4.53
CA THR A 102 -6.97 8.86 -5.58
C THR A 102 -7.96 9.36 -6.62
N SER A 103 -8.91 8.53 -7.04
CA SER A 103 -10.00 8.92 -7.97
C SER A 103 -10.87 10.01 -7.37
N ARG A 104 -11.20 9.93 -6.08
CA ARG A 104 -11.95 10.96 -5.38
C ARG A 104 -11.19 12.28 -5.32
N SER A 105 -9.89 12.27 -5.07
CA SER A 105 -9.05 13.46 -5.12
C SER A 105 -9.15 14.17 -6.48
N TYR A 106 -9.10 13.41 -7.58
CA TYR A 106 -9.27 13.93 -8.92
C TYR A 106 -10.66 14.57 -9.12
N ILE A 107 -11.72 13.91 -8.69
CA ILE A 107 -13.08 14.45 -8.78
C ILE A 107 -13.20 15.75 -8.00
N LEU A 108 -12.67 15.79 -6.77
CA LEU A 108 -12.76 16.98 -5.92
C LEU A 108 -11.98 18.16 -6.47
N ILE A 109 -10.76 17.97 -6.98
CA ILE A 109 -9.99 19.06 -7.59
C ILE A 109 -10.67 19.57 -8.87
N TRP A 110 -11.23 18.66 -9.68
CA TRP A 110 -12.00 19.05 -10.87
C TRP A 110 -13.25 19.87 -10.50
N MET A 111 -13.97 19.52 -9.42
CA MET A 111 -15.10 20.30 -8.91
C MET A 111 -14.66 21.70 -8.46
N ILE A 112 -13.51 21.82 -7.80
CA ILE A 112 -12.94 23.12 -7.40
C ILE A 112 -12.66 23.98 -8.63
N ILE A 113 -11.96 23.44 -9.63
CA ILE A 113 -11.63 24.16 -10.88
C ILE A 113 -12.90 24.63 -11.61
N LYS A 114 -13.94 23.78 -11.64
CA LYS A 114 -15.24 24.10 -12.26
C LYS A 114 -16.16 24.93 -11.38
N LYS A 115 -15.72 25.36 -10.18
CA LYS A 115 -16.51 26.11 -9.20
C LYS A 115 -17.82 25.43 -8.82
N ILE A 116 -17.85 24.10 -8.82
CA ILE A 116 -18.99 23.28 -8.40
C ILE A 116 -19.03 23.24 -6.87
N ASN A 117 -20.23 23.33 -6.28
CA ASN A 117 -20.39 23.30 -4.84
C ASN A 117 -19.95 21.95 -4.26
N LEU A 118 -18.86 21.93 -3.47
CA LEU A 118 -18.27 20.75 -2.85
C LEU A 118 -19.20 20.05 -1.86
N ARG A 119 -20.21 20.75 -1.31
CA ARG A 119 -21.20 20.13 -0.42
C ARG A 119 -21.91 18.93 -1.08
N LYS A 120 -22.02 18.94 -2.41
CA LYS A 120 -22.63 17.82 -3.17
C LYS A 120 -21.76 16.56 -3.13
N ALA A 121 -20.45 16.69 -2.89
CA ALA A 121 -19.52 15.58 -2.83
C ALA A 121 -19.36 14.98 -1.41
N ILE A 122 -19.71 15.73 -0.35
CA ILE A 122 -19.46 15.34 1.04
C ILE A 122 -20.00 13.95 1.35
N ARG A 123 -21.28 13.69 1.02
CA ARG A 123 -21.91 12.40 1.31
C ARG A 123 -21.20 11.25 0.57
N GLY A 124 -20.90 11.43 -0.70
CA GLY A 124 -20.18 10.42 -1.50
C GLY A 124 -18.79 10.15 -0.96
N THR A 125 -18.03 11.21 -0.63
CA THR A 125 -16.70 11.09 -0.03
C THR A 125 -16.73 10.39 1.32
N ALA A 126 -17.70 10.71 2.18
CA ALA A 126 -17.85 10.04 3.47
C ALA A 126 -18.16 8.54 3.32
N ILE A 127 -19.03 8.17 2.37
CA ILE A 127 -19.31 6.77 2.06
C ILE A 127 -18.04 6.05 1.57
N GLU A 128 -17.27 6.66 0.67
CA GLU A 128 -16.03 6.07 0.16
C GLU A 128 -14.96 5.92 1.24
N ILE A 129 -14.83 6.88 2.16
CA ILE A 129 -13.95 6.73 3.32
C ILE A 129 -14.41 5.54 4.18
N GLY A 130 -15.71 5.37 4.41
CA GLY A 130 -16.24 4.22 5.14
C GLY A 130 -15.95 2.88 4.46
N ILE A 131 -16.10 2.81 3.13
CA ILE A 131 -15.76 1.62 2.34
C ILE A 131 -14.26 1.34 2.39
N LEU A 132 -13.42 2.38 2.22
CA LEU A 132 -11.96 2.27 2.31
C LEU A 132 -11.54 1.70 3.65
N VAL A 133 -12.03 2.25 4.76
CA VAL A 133 -11.71 1.77 6.12
C VAL A 133 -12.13 0.30 6.28
N GLY A 134 -13.31 -0.09 5.77
CA GLY A 134 -13.78 -1.47 5.80
C GLY A 134 -12.89 -2.42 4.97
N LEU A 135 -12.46 -2.01 3.77
CA LEU A 135 -11.56 -2.80 2.93
C LEU A 135 -10.19 -2.98 3.57
N LEU A 136 -9.60 -1.90 4.12
CA LEU A 136 -8.29 -1.96 4.74
C LEU A 136 -8.30 -2.76 6.05
N LEU A 137 -9.38 -2.68 6.83
CA LEU A 137 -9.53 -3.51 8.03
C LEU A 137 -9.64 -5.00 7.67
N ALA A 138 -10.46 -5.34 6.69
CA ALA A 138 -10.58 -6.73 6.22
C ALA A 138 -9.27 -7.23 5.59
N GLY A 139 -8.59 -6.38 4.81
CA GLY A 139 -7.28 -6.67 4.22
C GLY A 139 -6.23 -6.97 5.28
N GLY A 140 -6.09 -6.10 6.29
CA GLY A 140 -5.13 -6.28 7.38
C GLY A 140 -5.36 -7.55 8.20
N ILE A 141 -6.62 -7.93 8.44
CA ILE A 141 -6.94 -9.20 9.12
C ILE A 141 -6.52 -10.40 8.25
N ILE A 142 -6.82 -10.38 6.96
CA ILE A 142 -6.46 -11.47 6.04
C ILE A 142 -4.94 -11.58 5.91
N GLU A 143 -4.24 -10.46 5.81
CA GLU A 143 -2.79 -10.41 5.69
C GLU A 143 -2.11 -10.99 6.95
N ASP A 144 -2.51 -10.54 8.14
CA ASP A 144 -2.00 -11.05 9.42
C ASP A 144 -2.20 -12.56 9.56
N GLU A 145 -3.38 -13.08 9.21
CA GLU A 145 -3.64 -14.52 9.21
C GLU A 145 -2.77 -15.28 8.19
N MET A 146 -2.49 -14.68 7.03
CA MET A 146 -1.62 -15.29 6.03
C MET A 146 -0.15 -15.30 6.48
N ILE A 147 0.32 -14.24 7.15
CA ILE A 147 1.67 -14.18 7.73
C ILE A 147 1.82 -15.29 8.78
N LYS A 148 0.90 -15.40 9.75
CA LYS A 148 0.91 -16.45 10.78
C LYS A 148 0.91 -17.85 10.21
N MET A 149 0.10 -18.11 9.18
CA MET A 149 0.08 -19.40 8.49
C MET A 149 1.41 -19.72 7.79
N ALA A 150 2.10 -18.71 7.25
CA ALA A 150 3.39 -18.90 6.61
C ALA A 150 4.50 -19.17 7.63
N GLU A 151 4.48 -18.48 8.77
CA GLU A 151 5.39 -18.74 9.90
C GLU A 151 5.24 -20.16 10.47
N GLU A 152 4.01 -20.63 10.64
CA GLU A 152 3.73 -22.03 11.06
C GLU A 152 4.28 -23.07 10.07
N GLN A 153 4.43 -22.72 8.79
CA GLN A 153 5.05 -23.57 7.76
C GLN A 153 6.57 -23.45 7.69
N GLY A 154 7.17 -22.63 8.57
CA GLY A 154 8.63 -22.47 8.69
C GLY A 154 9.21 -21.39 7.78
N PHE A 155 8.38 -20.50 7.24
CA PHE A 155 8.85 -19.26 6.60
C PHE A 155 9.03 -18.22 7.70
N ASP A 156 10.28 -17.79 7.92
CA ASP A 156 10.63 -16.73 8.85
C ASP A 156 10.73 -15.43 8.02
N PHE A 157 9.94 -14.42 8.38
CA PHE A 157 9.90 -13.14 7.67
C PHE A 157 10.66 -12.02 8.40
N GLY A 158 11.27 -12.31 9.56
CA GLY A 158 12.02 -11.33 10.33
C GLY A 158 12.87 -11.93 11.42
#